data_116d5cd4cb777a57570a7a7c808dcabe
#
_entry.id   116d5cd4cb777a57570a7a7c808dcabe
#
_cell.length_a   1.000
_cell.length_b   1.000
_cell.length_c   1.000
_cell.angle_alpha   90.00
_cell.angle_beta   90.00
_cell.angle_gamma   90.00
#
_symmetry.space_group_name_H-M   'P 1'
#
loop_
_entity.id
_entity.type
_entity.pdbx_description
1 polymer ?
#
loop_
_entity_poly.entity_id
_entity_poly.type
_entity_poly.pdbx_seq_one_letter_code
_entity_poly.pdbx_strand_id
1 'polypeptide(L)'
;MSTFVSTTFGKISGRHGSAVAAKYRNGMNVLKVFTAPFNPKSVKQVAVRTKFKFVIDTLLCMNKLFMITFHGLGEFHHAVSLALKYAVTGTSPNFSLDYTKMIMSQGTVYGAEQLTVAKTTGTSVKVDWVSSLLPATALATDNVNLIFFNEAKKVVVLLQNCALRPADTIEVELPAEWAGANLHTWIYFSLADGSHNSLSEYISQVQL
;
A
#
# COMPACT_ATOMS: atom_id res chain seq x y z
N MET A 1 15.94 -32.72 -14.70
CA MET A 1 15.87 -32.28 -13.28
C MET A 1 15.92 -33.53 -12.44
N SER A 2 16.91 -33.67 -11.56
CA SER A 2 16.99 -34.80 -10.64
C SER A 2 16.65 -34.35 -9.22
N THR A 3 15.90 -35.16 -8.51
CA THR A 3 15.55 -34.96 -7.09
C THR A 3 16.26 -36.02 -6.26
N PHE A 4 16.78 -35.64 -5.10
CA PHE A 4 17.41 -36.57 -4.18
C PHE A 4 17.26 -36.11 -2.73
N VAL A 5 17.29 -37.07 -1.83
CA VAL A 5 17.38 -36.84 -0.40
C VAL A 5 18.80 -37.19 0.01
N SER A 6 19.54 -36.22 0.54
CA SER A 6 20.92 -36.46 0.98
C SER A 6 20.96 -36.56 2.49
N THR A 7 21.42 -37.67 3.00
CA THR A 7 21.73 -37.86 4.43
C THR A 7 23.07 -37.25 4.80
N THR A 8 24.00 -37.17 3.84
CA THR A 8 25.39 -36.69 4.06
C THR A 8 25.51 -35.18 3.95
N PHE A 9 24.81 -34.55 2.99
CA PHE A 9 24.96 -33.10 2.72
C PHE A 9 23.78 -32.27 3.24
N GLY A 10 22.75 -32.89 3.81
CA GLY A 10 21.58 -32.18 4.33
C GLY A 10 20.86 -31.34 3.25
N LYS A 11 20.57 -30.08 3.58
CA LYS A 11 19.90 -29.14 2.68
C LYS A 11 20.94 -28.39 1.84
N ILE A 12 20.94 -28.63 0.52
CA ILE A 12 21.84 -27.94 -0.40
C ILE A 12 21.06 -26.85 -1.13
N SER A 13 21.63 -25.65 -1.20
CA SER A 13 21.09 -24.56 -2.01
C SER A 13 22.20 -23.71 -2.61
N GLY A 14 21.94 -23.11 -3.78
CA GLY A 14 22.86 -22.22 -4.46
C GLY A 14 23.52 -22.86 -5.70
N ARG A 15 24.48 -22.14 -6.27
CA ARG A 15 25.20 -22.57 -7.46
C ARG A 15 26.46 -23.37 -7.07
N HIS A 16 26.58 -24.54 -7.67
CA HIS A 16 27.71 -25.42 -7.53
C HIS A 16 28.29 -25.75 -8.94
N GLY A 17 29.25 -24.96 -9.38
CA GLY A 17 29.84 -25.09 -10.73
C GLY A 17 28.80 -24.89 -11.83
N SER A 18 28.57 -25.95 -12.62
CA SER A 18 27.55 -25.98 -13.69
C SER A 18 26.16 -26.34 -13.23
N ALA A 19 25.96 -26.65 -11.94
CA ALA A 19 24.66 -27.02 -11.38
C ALA A 19 24.14 -25.97 -10.39
N VAL A 20 22.81 -25.90 -10.26
CA VAL A 20 22.11 -25.14 -9.24
C VAL A 20 21.29 -26.10 -8.39
N ALA A 21 21.54 -26.05 -7.09
CA ALA A 21 20.77 -26.81 -6.10
C ALA A 21 19.70 -25.91 -5.46
N ALA A 22 18.52 -26.44 -5.28
CA ALA A 22 17.39 -25.78 -4.60
C ALA A 22 16.60 -26.78 -3.77
N LYS A 23 15.98 -26.29 -2.69
CA LYS A 23 15.05 -27.09 -1.87
C LYS A 23 13.66 -27.01 -2.47
N TYR A 24 13.01 -28.15 -2.66
CA TYR A 24 11.61 -28.20 -3.07
C TYR A 24 10.66 -28.24 -1.85
N ARG A 25 9.33 -28.01 -2.09
CA ARG A 25 8.30 -27.92 -1.04
C ARG A 25 8.32 -29.10 -0.05
N ASN A 26 8.59 -30.31 -0.53
CA ASN A 26 8.60 -31.53 0.28
C ASN A 26 9.94 -31.82 0.97
N GLY A 27 10.84 -30.84 1.06
CA GLY A 27 12.14 -31.04 1.67
C GLY A 27 13.19 -31.74 0.81
N MET A 28 12.81 -32.20 -0.39
CA MET A 28 13.74 -32.82 -1.35
C MET A 28 14.69 -31.77 -1.95
N ASN A 29 15.92 -32.17 -2.21
CA ASN A 29 16.88 -31.39 -2.95
C ASN A 29 16.67 -31.57 -4.46
N VAL A 30 16.75 -30.48 -5.21
CA VAL A 30 16.63 -30.50 -6.68
C VAL A 30 17.92 -29.96 -7.26
N LEU A 31 18.53 -30.72 -8.17
CA LEU A 31 19.65 -30.26 -8.96
C LEU A 31 19.22 -29.97 -10.39
N LYS A 32 19.58 -28.79 -10.87
CA LYS A 32 19.36 -28.33 -12.26
C LYS A 32 20.69 -27.92 -12.87
N VAL A 33 20.83 -28.12 -14.17
CA VAL A 33 21.93 -27.49 -14.90
C VAL A 33 21.76 -25.96 -14.84
N PHE A 34 22.79 -25.23 -14.55
CA PHE A 34 22.80 -23.80 -14.62
C PHE A 34 22.58 -23.35 -16.06
N THR A 35 21.48 -22.67 -16.30
CA THR A 35 21.21 -21.97 -17.55
C THR A 35 21.36 -20.50 -17.31
N ALA A 36 22.24 -19.83 -18.06
CA ALA A 36 22.38 -18.37 -17.95
C ALA A 36 21.02 -17.70 -18.16
N PRO A 37 20.63 -16.77 -17.30
CA PRO A 37 19.33 -16.11 -17.45
C PRO A 37 19.30 -15.35 -18.76
N PHE A 38 18.39 -15.72 -19.62
CA PHE A 38 18.08 -14.99 -20.85
C PHE A 38 17.08 -13.89 -20.51
N ASN A 39 17.36 -12.67 -20.99
CA ASN A 39 16.46 -11.53 -20.82
C ASN A 39 15.71 -11.25 -22.14
N PRO A 40 14.59 -11.91 -22.38
CA PRO A 40 13.80 -11.67 -23.58
C PRO A 40 13.20 -10.25 -23.51
N LYS A 41 13.42 -9.47 -24.56
CA LYS A 41 12.89 -8.10 -24.70
C LYS A 41 11.62 -8.08 -25.56
N SER A 42 10.71 -9.04 -25.35
CA SER A 42 9.43 -8.99 -26.06
C SER A 42 8.64 -7.76 -25.63
N VAL A 43 7.83 -7.20 -26.55
CA VAL A 43 7.02 -6.01 -26.29
C VAL A 43 6.16 -6.17 -25.04
N LYS A 44 5.53 -7.33 -24.87
CA LYS A 44 4.70 -7.63 -23.68
C LYS A 44 5.51 -7.60 -22.38
N GLN A 45 6.71 -8.18 -22.39
CA GLN A 45 7.56 -8.21 -21.17
C GLN A 45 8.12 -6.83 -20.82
N VAL A 46 8.49 -6.04 -21.83
CA VAL A 46 8.90 -4.65 -21.63
C VAL A 46 7.75 -3.86 -21.03
N ALA A 47 6.53 -3.99 -21.56
CA ALA A 47 5.35 -3.31 -21.04
C ALA A 47 5.08 -3.65 -19.55
N VAL A 48 5.13 -4.95 -19.19
CA VAL A 48 4.93 -5.37 -17.80
C VAL A 48 6.02 -4.80 -16.86
N ARG A 49 7.29 -4.84 -17.29
CA ARG A 49 8.39 -4.27 -16.50
C ARG A 49 8.27 -2.76 -16.34
N THR A 50 7.89 -2.05 -17.40
CA THR A 50 7.66 -0.60 -17.34
C THR A 50 6.53 -0.26 -16.40
N LYS A 51 5.40 -1.01 -16.46
CA LYS A 51 4.27 -0.86 -15.54
C LYS A 51 4.70 -1.05 -14.08
N PHE A 52 5.42 -2.13 -13.81
CA PHE A 52 5.88 -2.46 -12.47
C PHE A 52 6.85 -1.40 -11.92
N LYS A 53 7.81 -0.97 -12.75
CA LYS A 53 8.76 0.09 -12.39
C LYS A 53 8.04 1.40 -12.08
N PHE A 54 7.10 1.81 -12.93
CA PHE A 54 6.30 3.03 -12.73
C PHE A 54 5.61 3.03 -11.36
N VAL A 55 4.97 1.92 -10.96
CA VAL A 55 4.30 1.81 -9.67
C VAL A 55 5.28 1.88 -8.51
N ILE A 56 6.40 1.17 -8.58
CA ILE A 56 7.42 1.22 -7.53
C ILE A 56 7.95 2.65 -7.36
N ASP A 57 8.34 3.30 -8.45
CA ASP A 57 8.93 4.64 -8.43
C ASP A 57 7.93 5.68 -7.87
N THR A 58 6.62 5.49 -8.15
CA THR A 58 5.57 6.38 -7.64
C THR A 58 5.29 6.15 -6.16
N LEU A 59 5.24 4.89 -5.72
CA LEU A 59 4.87 4.55 -4.33
C LEU A 59 6.04 4.62 -3.34
N LEU A 60 7.27 4.73 -3.84
CA LEU A 60 8.47 4.72 -2.97
C LEU A 60 8.44 5.83 -1.91
N CYS A 61 7.89 7.01 -2.24
CA CYS A 61 7.74 8.11 -1.30
C CYS A 61 6.79 7.80 -0.13
N MET A 62 5.90 6.80 -0.29
CA MET A 62 4.92 6.37 0.72
C MET A 62 5.37 5.10 1.47
N ASN A 63 6.59 4.61 1.28
CA ASN A 63 7.03 3.34 1.85
C ASN A 63 6.86 3.30 3.39
N LYS A 64 7.22 4.38 4.09
CA LYS A 64 7.06 4.48 5.55
C LYS A 64 5.59 4.41 5.99
N LEU A 65 4.69 5.00 5.21
CA LEU A 65 3.25 4.91 5.43
C LEU A 65 2.79 3.45 5.39
N PHE A 66 3.17 2.72 4.33
CA PHE A 66 2.74 1.34 4.15
C PHE A 66 3.25 0.39 5.24
N MET A 67 4.43 0.66 5.81
CA MET A 67 4.93 -0.09 6.97
C MET A 67 4.03 0.03 8.21
N ILE A 68 3.26 1.12 8.31
CA ILE A 68 2.33 1.36 9.42
C ILE A 68 0.93 0.83 9.09
N THR A 69 0.49 0.98 7.85
CA THR A 69 -0.91 0.73 7.47
C THR A 69 -1.20 -0.71 7.02
N PHE A 70 -0.16 -1.46 6.62
CA PHE A 70 -0.28 -2.87 6.23
C PHE A 70 0.47 -3.77 7.21
N HIS A 71 -0.21 -4.32 8.20
CA HIS A 71 0.41 -5.17 9.20
C HIS A 71 0.76 -6.57 8.66
N GLY A 72 2.03 -6.95 8.72
CA GLY A 72 2.50 -8.34 8.60
C GLY A 72 2.43 -8.99 7.21
N LEU A 73 2.21 -8.25 6.14
CA LEU A 73 1.95 -8.79 4.80
C LEU A 73 3.04 -8.43 3.76
N GLY A 74 4.24 -8.05 4.19
CA GLY A 74 5.26 -7.54 3.26
C GLY A 74 4.87 -6.16 2.71
N GLU A 75 4.28 -5.40 3.53
CA GLU A 75 3.76 -4.01 3.54
C GLU A 75 3.88 -3.28 2.19
N PHE A 76 5.07 -2.83 1.82
CA PHE A 76 5.28 -2.12 0.54
C PHE A 76 4.96 -2.97 -0.69
N HIS A 77 5.37 -4.24 -0.69
CA HIS A 77 5.11 -5.14 -1.83
C HIS A 77 3.61 -5.46 -1.97
N HIS A 78 2.90 -5.52 -0.84
CA HIS A 78 1.46 -5.69 -0.84
C HIS A 78 0.75 -4.46 -1.43
N ALA A 79 1.15 -3.24 -1.00
CA ALA A 79 0.65 -2.00 -1.58
C ALA A 79 0.91 -1.90 -3.08
N VAL A 80 2.12 -2.27 -3.55
CA VAL A 80 2.45 -2.34 -4.98
C VAL A 80 1.55 -3.33 -5.71
N SER A 81 1.28 -4.50 -5.14
CA SER A 81 0.39 -5.50 -5.73
C SER A 81 -1.04 -4.99 -5.89
N LEU A 82 -1.58 -4.32 -4.87
CA LEU A 82 -2.91 -3.71 -4.91
C LEU A 82 -2.99 -2.57 -5.94
N ALA A 83 -1.99 -1.70 -5.97
CA ALA A 83 -1.92 -0.62 -6.94
C ALA A 83 -1.87 -1.14 -8.40
N LEU A 84 -1.04 -2.16 -8.67
CA LEU A 84 -0.99 -2.81 -9.99
C LEU A 84 -2.31 -3.41 -10.43
N LYS A 85 -3.10 -3.91 -9.48
CA LYS A 85 -4.38 -4.59 -9.73
C LYS A 85 -5.53 -3.61 -9.92
N TYR A 86 -5.58 -2.53 -9.14
CA TYR A 86 -6.76 -1.67 -9.04
C TYR A 86 -6.55 -0.24 -9.53
N ALA A 87 -5.35 0.34 -9.30
CA ALA A 87 -5.13 1.78 -9.45
C ALA A 87 -4.39 2.18 -10.73
N VAL A 88 -3.64 1.27 -11.37
CA VAL A 88 -2.90 1.64 -12.59
C VAL A 88 -3.78 1.63 -13.81
N THR A 89 -3.79 2.75 -14.52
CA THR A 89 -4.48 2.97 -15.78
C THR A 89 -3.50 3.29 -16.91
N GLY A 90 -4.00 3.32 -18.17
CA GLY A 90 -3.18 3.60 -19.34
C GLY A 90 -2.55 2.37 -19.98
N THR A 91 -1.78 2.61 -21.02
CA THR A 91 -1.08 1.58 -21.81
C THR A 91 0.39 1.91 -21.96
N SER A 92 1.22 0.88 -22.15
CA SER A 92 2.67 1.07 -22.32
C SER A 92 2.99 1.97 -23.53
N PRO A 93 3.89 2.94 -23.39
CA PRO A 93 4.72 3.24 -22.22
C PRO A 93 4.06 4.18 -21.19
N ASN A 94 2.90 4.78 -21.49
CA ASN A 94 2.25 5.82 -20.72
C ASN A 94 1.27 5.23 -19.71
N PHE A 95 1.70 5.12 -18.47
CA PHE A 95 0.88 4.70 -17.32
C PHE A 95 0.56 5.89 -16.42
N SER A 96 -0.62 5.87 -15.80
CA SER A 96 -1.04 6.82 -14.77
C SER A 96 -1.61 6.09 -13.57
N LEU A 97 -1.62 6.75 -12.42
CA LEU A 97 -2.18 6.21 -11.18
C LEU A 97 -3.53 6.89 -10.91
N ASP A 98 -4.56 6.08 -10.70
CA ASP A 98 -5.88 6.53 -10.27
C ASP A 98 -5.91 6.49 -8.74
N TYR A 99 -5.70 7.62 -8.09
CA TYR A 99 -5.67 7.72 -6.63
C TYR A 99 -7.01 7.39 -5.97
N THR A 100 -8.13 7.50 -6.71
CA THR A 100 -9.46 7.16 -6.17
C THR A 100 -9.62 5.65 -5.90
N LYS A 101 -8.85 4.83 -6.61
CA LYS A 101 -8.85 3.36 -6.47
C LYS A 101 -7.67 2.84 -5.67
N MET A 102 -6.87 3.73 -5.13
CA MET A 102 -5.67 3.36 -4.40
C MET A 102 -6.02 2.97 -2.97
N ILE A 103 -5.56 1.79 -2.56
CA ILE A 103 -5.74 1.27 -1.21
C ILE A 103 -4.50 1.61 -0.40
N MET A 104 -4.66 2.43 0.64
CA MET A 104 -3.59 2.90 1.52
C MET A 104 -3.49 2.11 2.83
N SER A 105 -4.54 1.41 3.21
CA SER A 105 -4.62 0.55 4.40
C SER A 105 -5.56 -0.61 4.13
N GLN A 106 -5.33 -1.74 4.76
CA GLN A 106 -6.21 -2.91 4.67
C GLN A 106 -6.31 -3.62 6.01
N GLY A 107 -7.52 -4.06 6.34
CA GLY A 107 -7.79 -4.85 7.53
C GLY A 107 -9.27 -5.18 7.66
N THR A 108 -9.68 -5.55 8.88
CA THR A 108 -11.01 -6.08 9.18
C THR A 108 -11.91 -5.11 9.94
N VAL A 109 -11.35 -3.98 10.41
CA VAL A 109 -12.14 -2.93 11.07
C VAL A 109 -13.07 -2.30 10.05
N TYR A 110 -14.29 -1.96 10.46
CA TYR A 110 -15.27 -1.32 9.58
C TYR A 110 -14.85 0.13 9.29
N GLY A 111 -15.09 0.60 8.07
CA GLY A 111 -14.87 2.00 7.65
C GLY A 111 -15.93 2.97 8.19
N ALA A 112 -16.11 4.07 7.50
CA ALA A 112 -17.20 5.02 7.73
C ALA A 112 -17.97 5.30 6.43
N GLU A 113 -19.08 6.00 6.56
CA GLU A 113 -19.92 6.36 5.42
C GLU A 113 -19.95 7.88 5.26
N GLN A 114 -20.43 8.36 4.10
CA GLN A 114 -20.66 9.79 3.81
C GLN A 114 -19.46 10.69 4.12
N LEU A 115 -18.29 10.29 3.60
CA LEU A 115 -17.03 11.00 3.81
C LEU A 115 -17.01 12.32 3.04
N THR A 116 -16.66 13.42 3.72
CA THR A 116 -16.42 14.70 3.07
C THR A 116 -15.16 15.36 3.60
N VAL A 117 -14.51 16.15 2.74
CA VAL A 117 -13.34 16.95 3.10
C VAL A 117 -13.49 18.34 2.50
N ALA A 118 -13.25 19.36 3.30
CA ALA A 118 -13.33 20.76 2.87
C ALA A 118 -12.19 21.58 3.48
N LYS A 119 -11.66 22.52 2.70
CA LYS A 119 -10.77 23.53 3.22
C LYS A 119 -11.54 24.48 4.11
N THR A 120 -10.96 24.86 5.25
CA THR A 120 -11.48 25.90 6.16
C THR A 120 -10.70 27.19 6.02
N THR A 121 -9.73 27.45 6.87
CA THR A 121 -8.94 28.67 6.86
C THR A 121 -7.46 28.36 6.71
N GLY A 122 -6.74 29.18 5.94
CA GLY A 122 -5.29 28.96 5.74
C GLY A 122 -4.98 27.61 5.10
N THR A 123 -4.29 26.75 5.82
CA THR A 123 -3.97 25.37 5.46
C THR A 123 -4.74 24.34 6.28
N SER A 124 -5.79 24.76 7.00
CA SER A 124 -6.65 23.86 7.77
C SER A 124 -7.67 23.19 6.87
N VAL A 125 -7.92 21.92 7.15
CA VAL A 125 -8.85 21.07 6.43
C VAL A 125 -9.77 20.40 7.43
N LYS A 126 -11.06 20.49 7.18
CA LYS A 126 -12.10 19.80 7.94
C LYS A 126 -12.46 18.52 7.23
N VAL A 127 -12.47 17.42 7.96
CA VAL A 127 -12.93 16.11 7.50
C VAL A 127 -14.14 15.70 8.32
N ASP A 128 -15.21 15.34 7.64
CA ASP A 128 -16.44 14.86 8.26
C ASP A 128 -16.73 13.43 7.79
N TRP A 129 -17.26 12.60 8.68
CA TRP A 129 -17.69 11.23 8.40
C TRP A 129 -18.94 10.89 9.20
N VAL A 130 -19.65 9.86 8.77
CA VAL A 130 -20.75 9.31 9.56
C VAL A 130 -20.31 7.98 10.14
N SER A 131 -20.24 7.91 11.44
CA SER A 131 -19.87 6.68 12.14
C SER A 131 -21.09 5.76 12.26
N SER A 132 -20.93 4.52 11.73
CA SER A 132 -21.88 3.44 12.02
C SER A 132 -21.27 2.50 13.05
N LEU A 133 -21.98 2.25 14.13
CA LEU A 133 -21.60 1.28 15.16
C LEU A 133 -22.34 -0.07 15.00
N LEU A 134 -23.08 -0.23 13.90
CA LEU A 134 -23.92 -1.41 13.68
C LEU A 134 -23.11 -2.71 13.42
N PRO A 135 -22.02 -2.73 12.64
CA PRO A 135 -21.19 -3.92 12.56
C PRO A 135 -20.44 -4.14 13.86
N ALA A 136 -20.34 -5.39 14.29
CA ALA A 136 -19.57 -5.77 15.49
C ALA A 136 -18.06 -5.40 15.42
N THR A 137 -17.57 -5.04 14.25
CA THR A 137 -16.19 -4.59 13.98
C THR A 137 -16.03 -3.06 14.01
N ALA A 138 -17.09 -2.32 14.33
CA ALA A 138 -17.08 -0.86 14.50
C ALA A 138 -17.24 -0.52 15.96
N LEU A 139 -16.18 -0.10 16.62
CA LEU A 139 -16.18 0.24 18.05
C LEU A 139 -16.09 1.76 18.24
N ALA A 140 -16.76 2.27 19.28
CA ALA A 140 -16.66 3.69 19.64
C ALA A 140 -15.22 4.10 20.07
N THR A 141 -14.40 3.12 20.43
CA THR A 141 -13.00 3.32 20.82
C THR A 141 -12.03 3.29 19.64
N ASP A 142 -12.52 3.04 18.41
CA ASP A 142 -11.66 3.03 17.23
C ASP A 142 -11.07 4.41 16.97
N ASN A 143 -9.81 4.44 16.65
CA ASN A 143 -9.09 5.64 16.28
C ASN A 143 -9.27 5.97 14.80
N VAL A 144 -9.42 7.25 14.52
CA VAL A 144 -9.46 7.81 13.16
C VAL A 144 -8.05 8.19 12.74
N ASN A 145 -7.69 7.80 11.53
CA ASN A 145 -6.40 8.12 10.94
C ASN A 145 -6.62 8.73 9.55
N LEU A 146 -5.90 9.81 9.26
CA LEU A 146 -6.01 10.55 8.02
C LEU A 146 -4.69 10.53 7.24
N ILE A 147 -4.79 10.37 5.94
CA ILE A 147 -3.65 10.38 5.03
C ILE A 147 -3.87 11.51 4.03
N PHE A 148 -2.90 12.42 3.95
CA PHE A 148 -2.85 13.49 2.96
C PHE A 148 -1.63 13.30 2.08
N PHE A 149 -1.82 13.28 0.78
CA PHE A 149 -0.75 13.13 -0.18
C PHE A 149 -0.68 14.32 -1.13
N ASN A 150 0.47 14.98 -1.14
CA ASN A 150 0.80 16.03 -2.09
C ASN A 150 1.54 15.41 -3.28
N GLU A 151 0.84 15.28 -4.43
CA GLU A 151 1.41 14.66 -5.61
C GLU A 151 2.57 15.48 -6.20
N ALA A 152 2.44 16.81 -6.19
CA ALA A 152 3.45 17.70 -6.77
C ALA A 152 4.79 17.62 -6.02
N LYS A 153 4.73 17.54 -4.69
CA LYS A 153 5.92 17.43 -3.82
C LYS A 153 6.34 16.00 -3.53
N LYS A 154 5.49 15.00 -3.89
CA LYS A 154 5.67 13.57 -3.54
C LYS A 154 5.88 13.33 -2.05
N VAL A 155 5.12 14.04 -1.23
CA VAL A 155 5.18 13.95 0.22
C VAL A 155 3.82 13.50 0.75
N VAL A 156 3.85 12.56 1.69
CA VAL A 156 2.68 12.08 2.41
C VAL A 156 2.75 12.51 3.88
N VAL A 157 1.62 12.93 4.42
CA VAL A 157 1.41 13.18 5.85
C VAL A 157 0.40 12.16 6.35
N LEU A 158 0.77 11.42 7.39
CA LEU A 158 -0.09 10.51 8.12
C LEU A 158 -0.36 11.12 9.50
N LEU A 159 -1.62 11.37 9.79
CA LEU A 159 -2.12 11.75 11.11
C LEU A 159 -2.75 10.53 11.75
N GLN A 160 -2.08 9.98 12.77
CA GLN A 160 -2.56 8.81 13.50
C GLN A 160 -3.31 9.22 14.75
N ASN A 161 -4.37 8.47 15.07
CA ASN A 161 -5.15 8.64 16.30
C ASN A 161 -5.61 10.10 16.49
N CYS A 162 -6.01 10.76 15.40
CA CYS A 162 -6.34 12.18 15.41
C CYS A 162 -7.73 12.45 16.03
N ALA A 163 -8.62 11.46 16.03
CA ALA A 163 -9.93 11.52 16.67
C ALA A 163 -10.40 10.11 17.04
N LEU A 164 -11.50 10.02 17.78
CA LEU A 164 -12.23 8.78 17.98
C LEU A 164 -13.38 8.70 16.97
N ARG A 165 -13.79 7.49 16.60
CA ARG A 165 -14.87 7.22 15.64
C ARG A 165 -16.13 8.06 15.88
N PRO A 166 -16.68 8.21 17.12
CA PRO A 166 -17.92 8.96 17.37
C PRO A 166 -17.78 10.49 17.28
N ALA A 167 -16.60 11.01 16.98
CA ALA A 167 -16.41 12.46 16.86
C ALA A 167 -17.07 13.03 15.60
N ASP A 168 -17.22 12.18 14.56
CA ASP A 168 -17.87 12.46 13.27
C ASP A 168 -17.26 13.64 12.48
N THR A 169 -16.35 14.40 13.08
CA THR A 169 -15.67 15.54 12.46
C THR A 169 -14.32 15.81 13.12
N ILE A 170 -13.39 16.31 12.32
CA ILE A 170 -12.10 16.83 12.80
C ILE A 170 -11.59 17.94 11.88
N GLU A 171 -10.98 18.93 12.48
CA GLU A 171 -10.20 19.95 11.77
C GLU A 171 -8.72 19.74 12.05
N VAL A 172 -7.92 19.68 10.97
CA VAL A 172 -6.48 19.43 11.06
C VAL A 172 -5.74 20.52 10.29
N GLU A 173 -4.63 20.97 10.85
CA GLU A 173 -3.73 21.93 10.20
C GLU A 173 -2.62 21.18 9.46
N LEU A 174 -2.46 21.50 8.19
CA LEU A 174 -1.44 20.92 7.32
C LEU A 174 -0.25 21.88 7.17
N PRO A 175 0.93 21.40 6.74
CA PRO A 175 2.11 22.24 6.60
C PRO A 175 1.84 23.48 5.75
N ALA A 176 2.24 24.66 6.25
CA ALA A 176 2.02 25.95 5.58
C ALA A 176 2.61 26.00 4.16
N GLU A 177 3.67 25.24 3.92
CA GLU A 177 4.32 25.11 2.61
C GLU A 177 3.47 24.34 1.57
N TRP A 178 2.33 23.78 1.97
CA TRP A 178 1.37 23.10 1.08
C TRP A 178 0.25 24.04 0.60
N ALA A 179 0.26 25.30 1.00
CA ALA A 179 -0.72 26.30 0.55
C ALA A 179 -0.79 26.33 -1.00
N GLY A 180 -2.01 26.28 -1.54
CA GLY A 180 -2.28 26.21 -2.98
C GLY A 180 -2.09 24.84 -3.64
N ALA A 181 -1.65 23.82 -2.91
CA ALA A 181 -1.47 22.48 -3.46
C ALA A 181 -2.78 21.69 -3.50
N ASN A 182 -2.89 20.79 -4.49
CA ASN A 182 -3.94 19.79 -4.55
C ASN A 182 -3.49 18.55 -3.79
N LEU A 183 -4.31 18.12 -2.84
CA LEU A 183 -4.02 16.99 -1.98
C LEU A 183 -5.05 15.89 -2.18
N HIS A 184 -4.59 14.65 -2.27
CA HIS A 184 -5.44 13.48 -2.17
C HIS A 184 -5.60 13.08 -0.72
N THR A 185 -6.83 12.76 -0.31
CA THR A 185 -7.18 12.50 1.09
C THR A 185 -7.81 11.13 1.24
N TRP A 186 -7.31 10.35 2.21
CA TRP A 186 -7.90 9.07 2.63
C TRP A 186 -8.12 9.06 4.13
N ILE A 187 -9.10 8.28 4.54
CA ILE A 187 -9.38 7.97 5.94
C ILE A 187 -9.30 6.46 6.14
N TYR A 188 -8.83 6.05 7.29
CA TYR A 188 -8.97 4.68 7.78
C TYR A 188 -9.10 4.66 9.30
N PHE A 189 -9.67 3.58 9.81
CA PHE A 189 -9.87 3.37 11.24
C PHE A 189 -8.92 2.30 11.74
N SER A 190 -8.51 2.41 12.98
CA SER A 190 -7.71 1.39 13.67
C SER A 190 -8.28 1.10 15.04
N LEU A 191 -8.12 -0.14 15.51
CA LEU A 191 -8.43 -0.46 16.90
C LEU A 191 -7.59 0.41 17.85
N ALA A 192 -8.08 0.60 19.07
CA ALA A 192 -7.39 1.40 20.10
C ALA A 192 -5.97 0.90 20.40
N ASP A 193 -5.72 -0.40 20.26
CA ASP A 193 -4.39 -1.03 20.44
C ASP A 193 -3.51 -1.00 19.17
N GLY A 194 -4.06 -0.50 18.05
CA GLY A 194 -3.36 -0.44 16.76
C GLY A 194 -3.13 -1.80 16.08
N SER A 195 -3.69 -2.89 16.58
CA SER A 195 -3.45 -4.24 16.07
C SER A 195 -4.07 -4.51 14.71
N HIS A 196 -5.20 -3.85 14.41
CA HIS A 196 -5.95 -4.02 13.17
C HIS A 196 -6.42 -2.68 12.63
N ASN A 197 -6.39 -2.58 11.29
CA ASN A 197 -6.87 -1.40 10.56
C ASN A 197 -8.16 -1.73 9.79
N SER A 198 -8.82 -0.69 9.28
CA SER A 198 -9.85 -0.81 8.26
C SER A 198 -9.26 -0.75 6.85
N LEU A 199 -10.07 -1.07 5.86
CA LEU A 199 -9.79 -0.64 4.49
C LEU A 199 -9.77 0.89 4.46
N SER A 200 -8.78 1.46 3.77
CA SER A 200 -8.75 2.91 3.55
C SER A 200 -9.77 3.32 2.51
N GLU A 201 -10.44 4.42 2.76
CA GLU A 201 -11.42 5.01 1.86
C GLU A 201 -10.91 6.35 1.33
N TYR A 202 -10.97 6.51 0.01
CA TYR A 202 -10.65 7.78 -0.64
C TYR A 202 -11.79 8.75 -0.43
N ILE A 203 -11.51 9.93 0.09
CA ILE A 203 -12.54 10.95 0.32
C ILE A 203 -12.68 11.81 -0.94
N SER A 204 -11.73 12.67 -1.18
CA SER A 204 -11.66 13.50 -2.39
C SER A 204 -10.29 14.18 -2.51
N GLN A 205 -10.12 14.91 -3.59
CA GLN A 205 -9.04 15.87 -3.73
C GLN A 205 -9.46 17.21 -3.15
N VAL A 206 -8.60 17.81 -2.32
CA VAL A 206 -8.82 19.13 -1.72
C VAL A 206 -7.68 20.07 -2.13
N GLN A 207 -8.03 21.30 -2.49
CA GLN A 207 -7.06 22.37 -2.77
C GLN A 207 -6.91 23.24 -1.52
N LEU A 208 -5.66 23.36 -1.02
CA LEU A 208 -5.32 24.20 0.12
C LEU A 208 -5.17 25.67 -0.23
#